data_f109684bc6f1dbd2149d41fa108d91ba
#
_entry.id   f109684bc6f1dbd2149d41fa108d91ba
#
_cell.length_a   1.000
_cell.length_b   1.000
_cell.length_c   1.000
_cell.angle_alpha   90.00
_cell.angle_beta   90.00
_cell.angle_gamma   90.00
#
_symmetry.space_group_name_H-M   'P 1'
#
loop_
_entity.id
_entity.type
_entity.pdbx_description
1 polymer ?
#
loop_
_entity_poly.entity_id
_entity_poly.type
_entity_poly.pdbx_seq_one_letter_code
_entity_poly.pdbx_strand_id
1 'polypeptide(L)'
;IERMQELRDANSLYQGAYDELRKAVDFLGRGDYAEAVINAGKSYESVLKVICGPGAETESANGLIKRLLESDKLSLPESLKPEAFQNSVLLSLPIIRNKVAAHGSGATECEINAPMANLAVNLACALDTYLIQEATDIE
;
A
#
# COMPACT_ATOMS: atom_id res chain seq x y z
N ILE A 1 -9.76 -6.03 -6.20
CA ILE A 1 -9.84 -6.77 -4.93
C ILE A 1 -9.94 -8.29 -5.12
N GLU A 2 -10.59 -8.74 -6.18
CA GLU A 2 -10.66 -10.17 -6.49
C GLU A 2 -9.27 -10.79 -6.66
N ARG A 3 -8.38 -10.10 -7.36
CA ARG A 3 -7.01 -10.58 -7.54
C ARG A 3 -6.25 -10.63 -6.22
N MET A 4 -6.45 -9.62 -5.36
CA MET A 4 -5.86 -9.63 -4.02
C MET A 4 -6.38 -10.80 -3.19
N GLN A 5 -7.66 -11.14 -3.31
CA GLN A 5 -8.25 -12.29 -2.65
C GLN A 5 -7.61 -13.60 -3.11
N GLU A 6 -7.42 -13.76 -4.42
CA GLU A 6 -6.75 -14.93 -4.99
C GLU A 6 -5.33 -15.08 -4.44
N LEU A 7 -4.59 -13.99 -4.36
CA LEU A 7 -3.23 -13.99 -3.85
C LEU A 7 -3.17 -14.30 -2.36
N ARG A 8 -4.13 -13.80 -1.57
CA ARG A 8 -4.27 -14.15 -0.16
C ARG A 8 -4.55 -15.64 0.00
N ASP A 9 -5.45 -16.19 -0.80
CA ASP A 9 -5.80 -17.60 -0.75
C ASP A 9 -4.59 -18.48 -1.09
N ALA A 10 -3.71 -17.99 -1.96
CA ALA A 10 -2.47 -18.70 -2.31
C ALA A 10 -1.41 -18.57 -1.20
N ASN A 11 -1.43 -17.50 -0.40
CA ASN A 11 -0.44 -17.29 0.66
C ASN A 11 -1.07 -16.52 1.83
N SER A 12 -1.26 -17.23 2.95
CA SER A 12 -1.90 -16.68 4.15
C SER A 12 -1.11 -15.57 4.83
N LEU A 13 0.16 -15.36 4.49
CA LEU A 13 0.96 -14.27 5.03
C LEU A 13 0.36 -12.89 4.68
N TYR A 14 -0.43 -12.82 3.62
CA TYR A 14 -1.07 -11.57 3.18
C TYR A 14 -2.47 -11.37 3.75
N GLN A 15 -2.89 -12.21 4.70
CA GLN A 15 -4.24 -12.12 5.30
C GLN A 15 -4.47 -10.75 5.96
N GLY A 16 -3.49 -10.26 6.73
CA GLY A 16 -3.61 -8.97 7.40
C GLY A 16 -3.77 -7.82 6.42
N ALA A 17 -2.98 -7.82 5.36
CA ALA A 17 -3.08 -6.80 4.31
C ALA A 17 -4.43 -6.86 3.60
N TYR A 18 -4.92 -8.06 3.31
CA TYR A 18 -6.23 -8.24 2.69
C TYR A 18 -7.35 -7.70 3.59
N ASP A 19 -7.31 -8.01 4.88
CA ASP A 19 -8.31 -7.53 5.84
C ASP A 19 -8.33 -6.00 5.91
N GLU A 20 -7.16 -5.37 5.91
CA GLU A 20 -7.04 -3.92 5.90
C GLU A 20 -7.59 -3.30 4.62
N LEU A 21 -7.33 -3.94 3.47
CA LEU A 21 -7.88 -3.48 2.20
C LEU A 21 -9.41 -3.60 2.18
N ARG A 22 -9.96 -4.69 2.72
CA ARG A 22 -11.40 -4.87 2.86
C ARG A 22 -12.02 -3.77 3.72
N LYS A 23 -11.37 -3.43 4.84
CA LYS A 23 -11.81 -2.32 5.69
C LYS A 23 -11.80 -1.00 4.90
N ALA A 24 -10.76 -0.76 4.12
CA ALA A 24 -10.69 0.45 3.29
C ALA A 24 -11.87 0.55 2.33
N VAL A 25 -12.21 -0.55 1.66
CA VAL A 25 -13.36 -0.62 0.74
C VAL A 25 -14.66 -0.36 1.49
N ASP A 26 -14.83 -0.95 2.68
CA ASP A 26 -16.03 -0.77 3.49
C ASP A 26 -16.18 0.69 3.96
N PHE A 27 -15.10 1.31 4.44
CA PHE A 27 -15.11 2.72 4.82
C PHE A 27 -15.44 3.62 3.63
N LEU A 28 -14.87 3.33 2.47
CA LEU A 28 -15.16 4.07 1.24
C LEU A 28 -16.66 4.02 0.92
N GLY A 29 -17.26 2.85 1.02
CA GLY A 29 -18.69 2.67 0.75
C GLY A 29 -19.60 3.41 1.73
N ARG A 30 -19.10 3.68 2.95
CA ARG A 30 -19.86 4.44 3.97
C ARG A 30 -19.62 5.95 3.92
N GLY A 31 -18.72 6.41 3.06
CA GLY A 31 -18.33 7.81 3.01
C GLY A 31 -17.30 8.22 4.06
N ASP A 32 -16.70 7.27 4.76
CA ASP A 32 -15.65 7.53 5.76
C ASP A 32 -14.29 7.61 5.03
N TYR A 33 -14.09 8.69 4.30
CA TYR A 33 -12.98 8.82 3.34
C TYR A 33 -11.60 8.84 4.00
N ALA A 34 -11.45 9.53 5.12
CA ALA A 34 -10.18 9.55 5.84
C ALA A 34 -9.78 8.14 6.32
N GLU A 35 -10.72 7.40 6.90
CA GLU A 35 -10.46 6.03 7.34
C GLU A 35 -10.18 5.08 6.17
N ALA A 36 -10.83 5.30 5.02
CA ALA A 36 -10.56 4.53 3.82
C ALA A 36 -9.10 4.71 3.38
N VAL A 37 -8.61 5.95 3.35
CA VAL A 37 -7.22 6.25 2.99
C VAL A 37 -6.24 5.65 3.98
N ILE A 38 -6.50 5.78 5.28
CA ILE A 38 -5.64 5.24 6.33
C ILE A 38 -5.52 3.72 6.20
N ASN A 39 -6.64 3.02 6.01
CA ASN A 39 -6.62 1.56 5.88
C ASN A 39 -6.01 1.09 4.57
N ALA A 40 -6.18 1.84 3.48
CA ALA A 40 -5.48 1.58 2.22
C ALA A 40 -3.95 1.64 2.43
N GLY A 41 -3.49 2.68 3.13
CA GLY A 41 -2.07 2.82 3.47
C GLY A 41 -1.55 1.70 4.35
N LYS A 42 -2.35 1.28 5.35
CA LYS A 42 -2.00 0.14 6.22
C LYS A 42 -1.85 -1.15 5.43
N SER A 43 -2.76 -1.41 4.51
CA SER A 43 -2.70 -2.60 3.67
C SER A 43 -1.40 -2.66 2.88
N TYR A 44 -1.04 -1.55 2.24
CA TYR A 44 0.18 -1.45 1.46
C TYR A 44 1.42 -1.65 2.34
N GLU A 45 1.46 -1.00 3.49
CA GLU A 45 2.56 -1.16 4.45
C GLU A 45 2.68 -2.60 4.92
N SER A 46 1.57 -3.29 5.17
CA SER A 46 1.56 -4.70 5.57
C SER A 46 2.14 -5.61 4.48
N VAL A 47 1.80 -5.37 3.21
CA VAL A 47 2.39 -6.11 2.09
C VAL A 47 3.91 -5.89 2.05
N LEU A 48 4.34 -4.64 2.16
CA LEU A 48 5.77 -4.31 2.18
C LEU A 48 6.51 -5.03 3.32
N LYS A 49 5.92 -5.08 4.50
CA LYS A 49 6.52 -5.76 5.65
C LYS A 49 6.69 -7.26 5.42
N VAL A 50 5.69 -7.90 4.84
CA VAL A 50 5.78 -9.33 4.50
C VAL A 50 6.92 -9.58 3.52
N ILE A 51 7.00 -8.78 2.46
CA ILE A 51 8.00 -8.97 1.40
C ILE A 51 9.41 -8.66 1.92
N CYS A 52 9.58 -7.61 2.71
CA CYS A 52 10.89 -7.24 3.27
C CYS A 52 11.36 -8.24 4.33
N GLY A 53 10.43 -8.92 4.99
CA GLY A 53 10.77 -10.00 5.92
C GLY A 53 11.17 -9.52 7.32
N PRO A 54 11.85 -10.37 8.10
CA PRO A 54 12.19 -10.07 9.48
C PRO A 54 12.97 -8.77 9.63
N GLY A 55 12.66 -8.01 10.68
CA GLY A 55 13.29 -6.73 10.95
C GLY A 55 12.56 -5.54 10.32
N ALA A 56 11.50 -5.78 9.58
CA ALA A 56 10.75 -4.73 8.89
C ALA A 56 9.60 -4.14 9.72
N GLU A 57 9.28 -4.74 10.87
CA GLU A 57 8.06 -4.44 11.63
C GLU A 57 7.97 -2.99 12.12
N THR A 58 9.10 -2.35 12.37
CA THR A 58 9.14 -0.97 12.88
C THR A 58 9.50 0.06 11.80
N GLU A 59 9.71 -0.39 10.57
CA GLU A 59 10.06 0.51 9.47
C GLU A 59 8.85 1.31 8.97
N SER A 60 9.10 2.54 8.53
CA SER A 60 8.11 3.34 7.83
C SER A 60 7.92 2.82 6.41
N ALA A 61 6.84 3.23 5.77
CA ALA A 61 6.61 2.88 4.36
C ALA A 61 7.78 3.31 3.47
N ASN A 62 8.31 4.51 3.69
CA ASN A 62 9.46 5.02 2.93
C ASN A 62 10.69 4.12 3.11
N GLY A 63 10.98 3.72 4.34
CA GLY A 63 12.10 2.83 4.65
C GLY A 63 11.92 1.46 4.03
N LEU A 64 10.70 0.92 4.06
CA LEU A 64 10.39 -0.38 3.46
C LEU A 64 10.57 -0.36 1.94
N ILE A 65 10.10 0.69 1.30
CA ILE A 65 10.24 0.86 -0.16
C ILE A 65 11.71 0.93 -0.54
N LYS A 66 12.50 1.68 0.22
CA LYS A 66 13.94 1.79 -0.01
C LYS A 66 14.62 0.42 0.10
N ARG A 67 14.31 -0.34 1.15
CA ARG A 67 14.84 -1.70 1.34
C ARG A 67 14.45 -2.62 0.18
N LEU A 68 13.20 -2.52 -0.27
CA LEU A 68 12.69 -3.31 -1.37
C LEU A 68 13.47 -3.06 -2.66
N LEU A 69 13.76 -1.78 -2.97
CA LEU A 69 14.49 -1.40 -4.18
C LEU A 69 15.98 -1.77 -4.10
N GLU A 70 16.55 -1.80 -2.92
CA GLU A 70 17.94 -2.24 -2.70
C GLU A 70 18.09 -3.77 -2.75
N SER A 71 16.97 -4.50 -2.61
CA SER A 71 16.94 -5.94 -2.78
C SER A 71 16.61 -6.27 -4.23
N ASP A 72 17.00 -7.42 -4.72
CA ASP A 72 16.72 -7.83 -6.11
C ASP A 72 15.33 -8.46 -6.26
N LYS A 73 14.37 -8.01 -5.46
CA LYS A 73 13.01 -8.59 -5.45
C LYS A 73 12.08 -8.05 -6.52
N LEU A 74 12.41 -6.91 -7.12
CA LEU A 74 11.62 -6.36 -8.22
C LEU A 74 12.36 -6.52 -9.54
N SER A 75 11.67 -7.02 -10.56
CA SER A 75 12.21 -7.14 -11.89
C SER A 75 11.71 -5.99 -12.77
N LEU A 76 12.40 -4.83 -12.63
CA LEU A 76 12.05 -3.65 -13.41
C LEU A 76 12.65 -3.73 -14.82
N PRO A 77 11.93 -3.24 -15.85
CA PRO A 77 12.52 -3.08 -17.18
C PRO A 77 13.75 -2.19 -17.12
N GLU A 78 14.76 -2.46 -17.96
CA GLU A 78 15.98 -1.65 -18.00
C GLU A 78 15.71 -0.18 -18.24
N SER A 79 14.71 0.15 -19.05
CA SER A 79 14.35 1.51 -19.38
C SER A 79 13.69 2.25 -18.20
N LEU A 80 13.23 1.54 -17.17
CA LEU A 80 12.58 2.13 -16.01
C LEU A 80 13.56 2.18 -14.84
N LYS A 81 14.06 3.36 -14.54
CA LYS A 81 15.02 3.55 -13.45
C LYS A 81 14.35 3.35 -12.09
N PRO A 82 15.00 2.64 -11.15
CA PRO A 82 14.42 2.41 -9.81
C PRO A 82 14.01 3.69 -9.09
N GLU A 83 14.81 4.76 -9.19
CA GLU A 83 14.49 6.04 -8.55
C GLU A 83 13.22 6.66 -9.11
N ALA A 84 13.03 6.62 -10.41
CA ALA A 84 11.81 7.14 -11.05
C ALA A 84 10.59 6.33 -10.61
N PHE A 85 10.72 5.01 -10.56
CA PHE A 85 9.64 4.12 -10.12
C PHE A 85 9.30 4.36 -8.64
N GLN A 86 10.32 4.52 -7.80
CA GLN A 86 10.15 4.83 -6.38
C GLN A 86 9.35 6.13 -6.21
N ASN A 87 9.81 7.21 -6.82
CA ASN A 87 9.25 8.54 -6.61
C ASN A 87 7.86 8.73 -7.24
N SER A 88 7.62 8.10 -8.38
CA SER A 88 6.39 8.31 -9.14
C SER A 88 5.30 7.27 -8.89
N VAL A 89 5.67 6.07 -8.47
CA VAL A 89 4.72 4.97 -8.31
C VAL A 89 4.67 4.46 -6.87
N LEU A 90 5.79 3.99 -6.33
CA LEU A 90 5.79 3.34 -5.02
C LEU A 90 5.47 4.29 -3.87
N LEU A 91 5.84 5.56 -3.97
CA LEU A 91 5.56 6.57 -2.94
C LEU A 91 4.21 7.26 -3.10
N SER A 92 3.45 6.94 -4.15
CA SER A 92 2.17 7.61 -4.44
C SER A 92 1.16 7.49 -3.29
N LEU A 93 0.94 6.28 -2.80
CA LEU A 93 -0.01 6.04 -1.71
C LEU A 93 0.48 6.57 -0.36
N PRO A 94 1.74 6.33 0.05
CA PRO A 94 2.26 6.91 1.29
C PRO A 94 2.13 8.43 1.37
N ILE A 95 2.32 9.14 0.28
CA ILE A 95 2.17 10.60 0.23
C ILE A 95 0.73 11.00 0.56
N ILE A 96 -0.24 10.32 -0.03
CA ILE A 96 -1.67 10.60 0.22
C ILE A 96 -2.02 10.27 1.67
N ARG A 97 -1.61 9.10 2.15
CA ARG A 97 -1.90 8.64 3.51
C ARG A 97 -1.29 9.57 4.55
N ASN A 98 -0.08 10.05 4.35
CA ASN A 98 0.59 10.94 5.28
C ASN A 98 -0.12 12.30 5.40
N LYS A 99 -0.74 12.79 4.34
CA LYS A 99 -1.54 14.02 4.40
C LYS A 99 -2.73 13.86 5.33
N VAL A 100 -3.39 12.71 5.30
CA VAL A 100 -4.52 12.42 6.19
C VAL A 100 -4.05 12.31 7.64
N ALA A 101 -2.97 11.55 7.87
CA ALA A 101 -2.43 11.31 9.21
C ALA A 101 -1.88 12.59 9.86
N ALA A 102 -1.33 13.51 9.06
CA ALA A 102 -0.72 14.74 9.56
C ALA A 102 -1.74 15.70 10.19
N HIS A 103 -3.01 15.59 9.85
CA HIS A 103 -4.04 16.47 10.37
C HIS A 103 -4.61 16.03 11.72
N GLY A 104 -4.40 14.77 12.12
CA GLY A 104 -4.80 14.26 13.43
C GLY A 104 -6.24 14.57 13.80
N SER A 105 -6.51 14.58 15.12
CA SER A 105 -7.82 14.88 15.68
C SER A 105 -7.93 16.34 16.16
N GLY A 106 -7.17 17.24 15.58
CA GLY A 106 -7.17 18.65 15.94
C GLY A 106 -8.41 19.40 15.46
N ALA A 107 -8.37 20.72 15.62
CA ALA A 107 -9.51 21.61 15.33
C ALA A 107 -9.87 21.67 13.83
N THR A 108 -8.98 21.24 12.94
CA THR A 108 -9.23 21.24 11.50
C THR A 108 -9.39 19.79 11.03
N GLU A 109 -10.56 19.47 10.51
CA GLU A 109 -10.78 18.16 9.89
C GLU A 109 -9.97 18.05 8.59
N CYS A 110 -9.40 16.87 8.35
CA CYS A 110 -8.76 16.58 7.08
C CYS A 110 -9.85 16.36 6.03
N GLU A 111 -9.96 17.27 5.09
CA GLU A 111 -10.95 17.17 4.02
C GLU A 111 -10.43 16.29 2.90
N ILE A 112 -10.69 15.00 3.00
CA ILE A 112 -10.48 14.06 1.90
C ILE A 112 -11.82 13.87 1.21
N ASN A 113 -11.87 14.15 -0.09
CA ASN A 113 -13.07 13.96 -0.88
C ASN A 113 -13.15 12.54 -1.45
N ALA A 114 -14.33 12.19 -1.97
CA ALA A 114 -14.57 10.87 -2.54
C ALA A 114 -13.58 10.50 -3.66
N PRO A 115 -13.32 11.37 -4.65
CA PRO A 115 -12.35 11.02 -5.71
C PRO A 115 -10.96 10.68 -5.18
N MET A 116 -10.46 11.42 -4.18
CA MET A 116 -9.14 11.16 -3.61
C MET A 116 -9.11 9.84 -2.82
N ALA A 117 -10.17 9.57 -2.05
CA ALA A 117 -10.28 8.31 -1.32
C ALA A 117 -10.38 7.12 -2.28
N ASN A 118 -11.14 7.25 -3.36
CA ASN A 118 -11.22 6.24 -4.40
C ASN A 118 -9.84 5.96 -5.01
N LEU A 119 -9.08 7.03 -5.31
CA LEU A 119 -7.74 6.89 -5.84
C LEU A 119 -6.85 6.11 -4.87
N ALA A 120 -6.86 6.45 -3.59
CA ALA A 120 -6.03 5.79 -2.58
C ALA A 120 -6.36 4.29 -2.48
N VAL A 121 -7.63 3.93 -2.43
CA VAL A 121 -8.05 2.53 -2.35
C VAL A 121 -7.64 1.76 -3.61
N ASN A 122 -7.84 2.37 -4.79
CA ASN A 122 -7.44 1.76 -6.05
C ASN A 122 -5.92 1.61 -6.16
N LEU A 123 -5.16 2.58 -5.67
CA LEU A 123 -3.70 2.47 -5.60
C LEU A 123 -3.28 1.30 -4.70
N ALA A 124 -3.91 1.14 -3.55
CA ALA A 124 -3.60 0.01 -2.66
C ALA A 124 -3.86 -1.32 -3.37
N CYS A 125 -5.00 -1.46 -4.03
CA CYS A 125 -5.31 -2.67 -4.79
C CYS A 125 -4.25 -2.97 -5.86
N ALA A 126 -3.86 -1.95 -6.62
CA ALA A 126 -2.89 -2.09 -7.70
C ALA A 126 -1.48 -2.38 -7.17
N LEU A 127 -1.04 -1.62 -6.17
CA LEU A 127 0.30 -1.77 -5.61
C LEU A 127 0.46 -3.08 -4.85
N ASP A 128 -0.51 -3.45 -4.03
CA ASP A 128 -0.49 -4.72 -3.30
C ASP A 128 -0.40 -5.89 -4.26
N THR A 129 -1.26 -5.90 -5.27
CA THR A 129 -1.29 -6.95 -6.28
C THR A 129 0.04 -7.05 -7.02
N TYR A 130 0.56 -5.92 -7.48
CA TYR A 130 1.83 -5.87 -8.19
C TYR A 130 2.98 -6.43 -7.35
N LEU A 131 3.09 -5.98 -6.10
CA LEU A 131 4.19 -6.39 -5.23
C LEU A 131 4.13 -7.88 -4.87
N ILE A 132 2.94 -8.39 -4.59
CA ILE A 132 2.77 -9.81 -4.27
C ILE A 132 3.12 -10.67 -5.48
N GLN A 133 2.72 -10.24 -6.68
CA GLN A 133 3.06 -10.95 -7.91
C GLN A 133 4.56 -10.97 -8.14
N GLU A 134 5.25 -9.84 -7.96
CA GLU A 134 6.70 -9.76 -8.08
C GLU A 134 7.39 -10.69 -7.08
N ALA A 135 6.94 -10.70 -5.84
CA ALA A 135 7.51 -11.55 -4.80
C ALA A 135 7.31 -13.04 -5.09
N THR A 136 6.20 -13.41 -5.73
CA THR A 136 5.87 -14.78 -6.07
C THR A 136 6.62 -15.26 -7.30
N ASP A 137 6.76 -14.38 -8.31
CA ASP A 137 7.38 -14.73 -9.60
C ASP A 137 8.91 -14.89 -9.52
N ILE A 138 9.53 -14.40 -8.45
CA ILE A 138 10.99 -14.51 -8.25
C ILE A 138 11.40 -15.92 -7.79
N GLU A 139 10.45 -16.74 -7.40
CA GLU A 139 10.71 -18.14 -7.09
C GLU A 139 10.97 -18.92 -8.39
#